data_529432000fa92b3146ba17772fd713b1
#
_entry.id   529432000fa92b3146ba17772fd713b1
#
_cell.length_a   1.000
_cell.length_b   1.000
_cell.length_c   1.000
_cell.angle_alpha   90.00
_cell.angle_beta   90.00
_cell.angle_gamma   90.00
#
_symmetry.space_group_name_H-M   'P 1'
#
loop_
_entity.id
_entity.type
_entity.pdbx_description
1 polymer ?
#
loop_
_entity_poly.entity_id
_entity_poly.type
_entity_poly.pdbx_seq_one_letter_code
_entity_poly.pdbx_strand_id
1 'polypeptide(L)'
;PAIQKEAEDLIASRSRLETRQKEHEQRVKELEPFAAVPLDLELSRGYTRFTVFTGHITHDVAIDVPHEKYFSDKVDGNMIVVVVQNEHREQVERTLLDAGFQAIPVPDETGSPEERRKAHAEEARRLGDEIAAVNGKIAGIRERHTDFLVACDELLTADVERAEAPLRFATTEETFI
;
A
#
# COMPACT_ATOMS: atom_id res chain seq x y z
N PRO A 1 -21.23 -15.37 -22.79
CA PRO A 1 -21.50 -13.96 -22.52
C PRO A 1 -21.84 -13.68 -21.05
N ALA A 2 -22.79 -14.40 -20.41
CA ALA A 2 -23.19 -14.11 -19.02
C ALA A 2 -22.10 -14.50 -18.02
N ILE A 3 -21.54 -15.67 -18.12
CA ILE A 3 -20.45 -16.19 -17.25
C ILE A 3 -19.20 -15.32 -17.37
N GLN A 4 -18.84 -14.94 -18.59
CA GLN A 4 -17.69 -14.10 -18.85
C GLN A 4 -17.86 -12.75 -18.13
N LYS A 5 -19.02 -12.11 -18.27
CA LYS A 5 -19.30 -10.83 -17.61
C LYS A 5 -19.26 -10.96 -16.07
N GLU A 6 -19.86 -12.02 -15.52
CA GLU A 6 -19.82 -12.29 -14.08
C GLU A 6 -18.38 -12.46 -13.59
N ALA A 7 -17.55 -13.19 -14.32
CA ALA A 7 -16.13 -13.39 -13.96
C ALA A 7 -15.33 -12.08 -14.05
N GLU A 8 -15.55 -11.28 -15.12
CA GLU A 8 -14.92 -9.96 -15.30
C GLU A 8 -15.29 -9.00 -14.16
N ASP A 9 -16.58 -8.95 -13.78
CA ASP A 9 -17.08 -8.10 -12.70
C ASP A 9 -16.45 -8.50 -11.34
N LEU A 10 -16.32 -9.81 -11.06
CA LEU A 10 -15.69 -10.30 -9.84
C LEU A 10 -14.18 -10.00 -9.82
N ILE A 11 -13.47 -10.18 -10.94
CA ILE A 11 -12.05 -9.85 -11.05
C ILE A 11 -11.83 -8.35 -10.85
N ALA A 12 -12.66 -7.51 -11.46
CA ALA A 12 -12.59 -6.07 -11.27
C ALA A 12 -12.89 -5.66 -9.82
N SER A 13 -13.86 -6.31 -9.18
CA SER A 13 -14.18 -6.10 -7.76
C SER A 13 -12.99 -6.49 -6.87
N ARG A 14 -12.40 -7.67 -7.08
CA ARG A 14 -11.21 -8.11 -6.35
C ARG A 14 -10.07 -7.10 -6.47
N SER A 15 -9.74 -6.66 -7.68
CA SER A 15 -8.66 -5.70 -7.92
C SER A 15 -8.87 -4.37 -7.18
N ARG A 16 -10.12 -3.87 -7.12
CA ARG A 16 -10.45 -2.66 -6.34
C ARG A 16 -10.26 -2.88 -4.84
N LEU A 17 -10.68 -4.02 -4.32
CA LEU A 17 -10.52 -4.36 -2.90
C LEU A 17 -9.03 -4.52 -2.54
N GLU A 18 -8.24 -5.18 -3.38
CA GLU A 18 -6.78 -5.33 -3.20
C GLU A 18 -6.07 -3.97 -3.20
N THR A 19 -6.48 -3.04 -4.07
CA THR A 19 -5.92 -1.68 -4.08
C THR A 19 -6.22 -0.96 -2.78
N ARG A 20 -7.48 -0.97 -2.33
CA ARG A 20 -7.89 -0.34 -1.06
C ARG A 20 -7.19 -0.99 0.14
N GLN A 21 -7.05 -2.30 0.15
CA GLN A 21 -6.33 -3.00 1.21
C GLN A 21 -4.88 -2.50 1.32
N LYS A 22 -4.17 -2.42 0.19
CA LYS A 22 -2.80 -1.91 0.14
C LYS A 22 -2.69 -0.45 0.59
N GLU A 23 -3.67 0.38 0.26
CA GLU A 23 -3.72 1.78 0.74
C GLU A 23 -3.79 1.83 2.28
N HIS A 24 -4.66 1.03 2.90
CA HIS A 24 -4.75 0.95 4.34
C HIS A 24 -3.50 0.36 4.99
N GLU A 25 -2.92 -0.70 4.42
CA GLU A 25 -1.65 -1.28 4.88
C GLU A 25 -0.50 -0.26 4.80
N GLN A 26 -0.49 0.57 3.76
CA GLN A 26 0.50 1.65 3.64
C GLN A 26 0.30 2.71 4.72
N ARG A 27 -0.95 3.10 5.02
CA ARG A 27 -1.27 4.03 6.12
C ARG A 27 -0.83 3.49 7.48
N VAL A 28 -1.00 2.19 7.73
CA VAL A 28 -0.49 1.54 8.95
C VAL A 28 1.03 1.76 9.08
N LYS A 29 1.79 1.54 8.01
CA LYS A 29 3.26 1.74 8.00
C LYS A 29 3.65 3.21 8.20
N GLU A 30 2.94 4.13 7.56
CA GLU A 30 3.19 5.58 7.70
C GLU A 30 2.92 6.08 9.13
N LEU A 31 1.94 5.48 9.82
CA LEU A 31 1.58 5.84 11.20
C LEU A 31 2.44 5.12 12.26
N GLU A 32 3.13 4.05 11.91
CA GLU A 32 3.89 3.23 12.85
C GLU A 32 4.94 4.02 13.64
N PRO A 33 5.77 4.90 13.02
CA PRO A 33 6.72 5.73 13.76
C PRO A 33 6.06 6.66 14.77
N PHE A 34 4.85 7.13 14.49
CA PHE A 34 4.09 8.06 15.32
C PHE A 34 3.33 7.38 16.46
N ALA A 35 3.12 6.06 16.41
CA ALA A 35 2.33 5.34 17.40
C ALA A 35 2.88 5.45 18.84
N ALA A 36 4.19 5.72 19.00
CA ALA A 36 4.82 5.95 20.30
C ALA A 36 4.74 7.42 20.76
N VAL A 37 4.29 8.34 19.88
CA VAL A 37 4.21 9.78 20.18
C VAL A 37 2.84 10.07 20.80
N PRO A 38 2.77 10.57 22.05
CA PRO A 38 1.49 10.84 22.72
C PRO A 38 0.92 12.21 22.32
N LEU A 39 0.94 12.53 21.03
CA LEU A 39 0.45 13.78 20.45
C LEU A 39 -0.43 13.46 19.25
N ASP A 40 -1.53 14.20 19.14
CA ASP A 40 -2.40 14.10 17.97
C ASP A 40 -1.70 14.64 16.72
N LEU A 41 -1.94 14.01 15.56
CA LEU A 41 -1.23 14.31 14.30
C LEU A 41 -1.36 15.76 13.86
N GLU A 42 -2.52 16.38 14.07
CA GLU A 42 -2.76 17.79 13.74
C GLU A 42 -1.90 18.75 14.55
N LEU A 43 -1.44 18.37 15.74
CA LEU A 43 -0.56 19.17 16.57
C LEU A 43 0.88 19.28 16.01
N SER A 44 1.19 18.52 14.97
CA SER A 44 2.49 18.59 14.30
C SER A 44 2.52 19.65 13.18
N ARG A 45 1.44 20.41 12.95
CA ARG A 45 1.31 21.33 11.82
C ARG A 45 0.35 22.50 12.09
N GLY A 46 0.31 23.45 11.15
CA GLY A 46 -0.66 24.55 11.18
C GLY A 46 -0.24 25.76 12.03
N TYR A 47 0.99 25.81 12.54
CA TYR A 47 1.47 26.90 13.34
C TYR A 47 2.09 28.03 12.50
N THR A 48 1.76 29.28 12.81
CA THR A 48 2.34 30.45 12.17
C THR A 48 3.58 30.98 12.88
N ARG A 49 3.72 30.69 14.17
CA ARG A 49 4.82 31.19 15.03
C ARG A 49 5.80 30.10 15.47
N PHE A 50 5.45 28.87 15.30
CA PHE A 50 6.25 27.72 15.71
C PHE A 50 6.58 26.84 14.51
N THR A 51 7.73 26.20 14.58
CA THR A 51 8.14 25.11 13.68
C THR A 51 8.12 23.83 14.48
N VAL A 52 7.57 22.77 13.91
CA VAL A 52 7.60 21.43 14.46
C VAL A 52 8.52 20.58 13.60
N PHE A 53 9.56 20.03 14.22
CA PHE A 53 10.44 19.03 13.62
C PHE A 53 9.98 17.65 14.08
N THR A 54 9.76 16.77 13.15
CA THR A 54 9.32 15.39 13.44
C THR A 54 10.14 14.45 12.58
N GLY A 55 10.79 13.46 13.19
CA GLY A 55 11.64 12.56 12.43
C GLY A 55 12.42 11.58 13.30
N HIS A 56 13.23 10.77 12.60
CA HIS A 56 14.19 9.88 13.24
C HIS A 56 15.49 10.61 13.60
N ILE A 57 16.13 10.15 14.66
CA ILE A 57 17.43 10.68 15.10
C ILE A 57 18.29 9.54 15.69
N THR A 58 19.60 9.66 15.57
CA THR A 58 20.51 8.61 16.06
C THR A 58 20.55 8.52 17.58
N HIS A 59 20.49 9.67 18.25
CA HIS A 59 20.52 9.78 19.72
C HIS A 59 19.82 11.04 20.18
N ASP A 60 19.44 11.11 21.45
CA ASP A 60 18.85 12.33 22.01
C ASP A 60 19.84 13.48 21.96
N VAL A 61 19.35 14.70 21.70
CA VAL A 61 20.17 15.89 21.52
C VAL A 61 19.74 17.00 22.49
N ALA A 62 20.71 17.71 23.05
CA ALA A 62 20.48 18.91 23.83
C ALA A 62 20.24 20.10 22.87
N ILE A 63 19.25 20.90 23.19
CA ILE A 63 18.86 22.10 22.42
C ILE A 63 18.94 23.31 23.35
N ASP A 64 19.79 24.28 23.04
CA ASP A 64 20.12 25.43 23.92
C ASP A 64 19.17 26.62 23.76
N VAL A 65 17.98 26.41 23.18
CA VAL A 65 16.96 27.47 23.02
C VAL A 65 15.64 27.00 23.64
N PRO A 66 14.71 27.91 23.95
CA PRO A 66 13.39 27.52 24.45
C PRO A 66 12.67 26.61 23.46
N HIS A 67 12.33 25.38 23.88
CA HIS A 67 11.68 24.38 23.06
C HIS A 67 10.85 23.42 23.92
N GLU A 68 9.90 22.76 23.25
CA GLU A 68 9.27 21.54 23.76
C GLU A 68 9.82 20.34 22.98
N LYS A 69 10.20 19.28 23.65
CA LYS A 69 10.79 18.08 23.04
C LYS A 69 10.15 16.80 23.57
N TYR A 70 9.83 15.94 22.64
CA TYR A 70 9.51 14.54 22.92
C TYR A 70 10.54 13.63 22.21
N PHE A 71 11.13 12.70 22.95
CA PHE A 71 12.07 11.72 22.44
C PHE A 71 11.61 10.33 22.84
N SER A 72 11.67 9.37 21.92
CA SER A 72 11.36 7.95 22.16
C SER A 72 12.39 7.06 21.51
N ASP A 73 12.95 6.16 22.30
CA ASP A 73 13.84 5.08 21.89
C ASP A 73 13.10 3.75 21.62
N LYS A 74 11.76 3.78 21.70
CA LYS A 74 10.91 2.59 21.54
C LYS A 74 10.59 2.27 20.08
N VAL A 75 10.89 3.18 19.16
CA VAL A 75 10.68 3.03 17.73
C VAL A 75 12.01 2.77 17.06
N ASP A 76 12.03 1.90 16.07
CA ASP A 76 13.24 1.63 15.29
C ASP A 76 13.72 2.94 14.63
N GLY A 77 14.97 3.33 14.94
CA GLY A 77 15.55 4.60 14.49
C GLY A 77 15.31 5.80 15.43
N ASN A 78 14.86 5.59 16.66
CA ASN A 78 14.52 6.61 17.66
C ASN A 78 13.66 7.74 17.07
N MET A 79 12.59 8.13 17.72
CA MET A 79 11.70 9.19 17.27
C MET A 79 11.89 10.45 18.07
N ILE A 80 11.99 11.59 17.40
CA ILE A 80 12.04 12.91 18.03
C ILE A 80 10.97 13.84 17.45
N VAL A 81 10.31 14.57 18.33
CA VAL A 81 9.44 15.70 17.98
C VAL A 81 9.94 16.92 18.74
N VAL A 82 10.22 18.01 18.05
CA VAL A 82 10.71 19.27 18.64
C VAL A 82 9.85 20.42 18.15
N VAL A 83 9.34 21.20 19.08
CA VAL A 83 8.55 22.41 18.80
C VAL A 83 9.36 23.63 19.25
N VAL A 84 9.64 24.54 18.32
CA VAL A 84 10.41 25.76 18.59
C VAL A 84 9.75 26.97 17.96
N GLN A 85 10.05 28.16 18.50
CA GLN A 85 9.67 29.41 17.85
C GLN A 85 10.45 29.59 16.52
N ASN A 86 9.81 30.18 15.52
CA ASN A 86 10.40 30.34 14.19
C ASN A 86 11.73 31.11 14.19
N GLU A 87 11.97 31.96 15.15
CA GLU A 87 13.25 32.68 15.32
C GLU A 87 14.43 31.77 15.61
N HIS A 88 14.19 30.60 16.21
CA HIS A 88 15.22 29.61 16.54
C HIS A 88 15.28 28.43 15.54
N ARG A 89 14.44 28.44 14.50
CA ARG A 89 14.30 27.36 13.54
C ARG A 89 15.64 26.91 12.96
N GLU A 90 16.39 27.86 12.39
CA GLU A 90 17.65 27.52 11.70
C GLU A 90 18.71 26.95 12.64
N GLN A 91 18.77 27.47 13.89
CA GLN A 91 19.71 26.96 14.90
C GLN A 91 19.36 25.51 15.26
N VAL A 92 18.08 25.22 15.54
CA VAL A 92 17.63 23.89 15.92
C VAL A 92 17.75 22.92 14.76
N GLU A 93 17.43 23.33 13.54
CA GLU A 93 17.59 22.51 12.35
C GLU A 93 19.02 22.03 12.16
N ARG A 94 20.01 22.93 12.33
CA ARG A 94 21.45 22.54 12.29
C ARG A 94 21.82 21.57 13.39
N THR A 95 21.40 21.83 14.63
CA THR A 95 21.67 20.96 15.78
C THR A 95 21.08 19.56 15.55
N LEU A 96 19.87 19.47 15.00
CA LEU A 96 19.24 18.20 14.68
C LEU A 96 19.96 17.47 13.53
N LEU A 97 20.35 18.18 12.46
CA LEU A 97 21.08 17.59 11.33
C LEU A 97 22.43 17.03 11.77
N ASP A 98 23.18 17.75 12.64
CA ASP A 98 24.45 17.30 13.20
C ASP A 98 24.29 16.03 14.04
N ALA A 99 23.12 15.81 14.62
CA ALA A 99 22.76 14.61 15.36
C ALA A 99 22.15 13.48 14.50
N GLY A 100 22.17 13.62 13.16
CA GLY A 100 21.67 12.60 12.23
C GLY A 100 20.15 12.60 12.07
N PHE A 101 19.50 13.75 12.26
CA PHE A 101 18.05 13.88 12.09
C PHE A 101 17.61 13.62 10.64
N GLN A 102 16.58 12.79 10.50
CA GLN A 102 15.91 12.50 9.24
C GLN A 102 14.43 12.83 9.39
N ALA A 103 13.96 13.87 8.72
CA ALA A 103 12.58 14.30 8.77
C ALA A 103 11.64 13.20 8.22
N ILE A 104 10.54 12.95 8.92
CA ILE A 104 9.45 12.08 8.47
C ILE A 104 8.23 12.94 8.19
N PRO A 105 7.59 12.80 7.02
CA PRO A 105 6.35 13.50 6.72
C PRO A 105 5.24 13.01 7.66
N VAL A 106 4.59 13.94 8.34
CA VAL A 106 3.43 13.63 9.19
C VAL A 106 2.22 13.37 8.29
N PRO A 107 1.53 12.23 8.43
CA PRO A 107 0.32 11.93 7.67
C PRO A 107 -0.75 13.01 7.81
N ASP A 108 -1.46 13.32 6.72
CA ASP A 108 -2.54 14.32 6.72
C ASP A 108 -3.83 13.74 7.29
N GLU A 109 -3.75 13.34 8.56
CA GLU A 109 -4.86 12.80 9.35
C GLU A 109 -4.98 13.58 10.66
N THR A 110 -6.05 13.33 11.42
CA THR A 110 -6.33 13.97 12.70
C THR A 110 -6.56 12.92 13.78
N GLY A 111 -6.25 13.26 15.03
CA GLY A 111 -6.41 12.41 16.20
C GLY A 111 -5.17 11.60 16.53
N SER A 112 -5.32 10.68 17.47
CA SER A 112 -4.22 9.85 17.97
C SER A 112 -3.65 8.93 16.89
N PRO A 113 -2.32 8.96 16.65
CA PRO A 113 -1.67 8.08 15.68
C PRO A 113 -1.96 6.60 15.92
N GLU A 114 -1.96 6.17 17.18
CA GLU A 114 -2.20 4.78 17.56
C GLU A 114 -3.64 4.34 17.25
N GLU A 115 -4.63 5.20 17.50
CA GLU A 115 -6.03 4.90 17.17
C GLU A 115 -6.23 4.84 15.65
N ARG A 116 -5.62 5.75 14.90
CA ARG A 116 -5.66 5.75 13.44
C ARG A 116 -5.01 4.51 12.86
N ARG A 117 -3.83 4.14 13.37
CA ARG A 117 -3.13 2.93 12.96
C ARG A 117 -4.00 1.68 13.18
N LYS A 118 -4.65 1.56 14.33
CA LYS A 118 -5.57 0.45 14.63
C LYS A 118 -6.77 0.44 13.68
N ALA A 119 -7.39 1.59 13.45
CA ALA A 119 -8.52 1.69 12.53
C ALA A 119 -8.16 1.26 11.10
N HIS A 120 -7.00 1.69 10.58
CA HIS A 120 -6.51 1.26 9.27
C HIS A 120 -6.18 -0.23 9.24
N ALA A 121 -5.56 -0.78 10.28
CA ALA A 121 -5.26 -2.22 10.36
C ALA A 121 -6.55 -3.07 10.38
N GLU A 122 -7.58 -2.63 11.08
CA GLU A 122 -8.87 -3.30 11.12
C GLU A 122 -9.58 -3.26 9.75
N GLU A 123 -9.56 -2.11 9.08
CA GLU A 123 -10.14 -1.97 7.73
C GLU A 123 -9.37 -2.82 6.70
N ALA A 124 -8.03 -2.87 6.76
CA ALA A 124 -7.23 -3.74 5.90
C ALA A 124 -7.59 -5.22 6.10
N ARG A 125 -7.80 -5.65 7.35
CA ARG A 125 -8.24 -7.02 7.67
C ARG A 125 -9.63 -7.30 7.10
N ARG A 126 -10.59 -6.38 7.29
CA ARG A 126 -11.96 -6.52 6.75
C ARG A 126 -11.95 -6.66 5.23
N LEU A 127 -11.15 -5.83 4.55
CA LEU A 127 -10.98 -5.93 3.10
C LEU A 127 -10.36 -7.26 2.67
N GLY A 128 -9.44 -7.81 3.45
CA GLY A 128 -8.90 -9.17 3.25
C GLY A 128 -9.98 -10.25 3.30
N ASP A 129 -10.90 -10.17 4.25
CA ASP A 129 -12.04 -11.10 4.36
C ASP A 129 -12.98 -10.96 3.14
N GLU A 130 -13.25 -9.73 2.68
CA GLU A 130 -14.04 -9.48 1.47
C GLU A 130 -13.36 -10.05 0.20
N ILE A 131 -12.04 -9.88 0.07
CA ILE A 131 -11.25 -10.48 -1.02
C ILE A 131 -11.34 -12.00 -1.01
N ALA A 132 -11.24 -12.61 0.16
CA ALA A 132 -11.40 -14.06 0.31
C ALA A 132 -12.79 -14.54 -0.14
N ALA A 133 -13.84 -13.78 0.20
CA ALA A 133 -15.20 -14.09 -0.24
C ALA A 133 -15.36 -13.98 -1.77
N VAL A 134 -14.78 -12.94 -2.39
CA VAL A 134 -14.78 -12.80 -3.85
C VAL A 134 -14.00 -13.93 -4.53
N ASN A 135 -12.84 -14.31 -4.00
CA ASN A 135 -12.05 -15.44 -4.49
C ASN A 135 -12.83 -16.75 -4.41
N GLY A 136 -13.60 -16.97 -3.34
CA GLY A 136 -14.49 -18.13 -3.22
C GLY A 136 -15.57 -18.15 -4.33
N LYS A 137 -16.15 -16.99 -4.69
CA LYS A 137 -17.10 -16.90 -5.82
C LYS A 137 -16.44 -17.23 -7.16
N ILE A 138 -15.24 -16.71 -7.40
CA ILE A 138 -14.46 -16.99 -8.63
C ILE A 138 -14.15 -18.47 -8.71
N ALA A 139 -13.70 -19.10 -7.60
CA ALA A 139 -13.44 -20.54 -7.55
C ALA A 139 -14.71 -21.36 -7.84
N GLY A 140 -15.85 -20.95 -7.29
CA GLY A 140 -17.13 -21.60 -7.57
C GLY A 140 -17.59 -21.49 -9.04
N ILE A 141 -17.32 -20.38 -9.71
CA ILE A 141 -17.55 -20.26 -11.16
C ILE A 141 -16.64 -21.23 -11.92
N ARG A 142 -15.35 -21.25 -11.59
CA ARG A 142 -14.38 -22.16 -12.21
C ARG A 142 -14.83 -23.62 -12.08
N GLU A 143 -15.18 -24.05 -10.87
CA GLU A 143 -15.59 -25.43 -10.60
C GLU A 143 -16.83 -25.83 -11.40
N ARG A 144 -17.85 -24.97 -11.46
CA ARG A 144 -19.11 -25.23 -12.19
C ARG A 144 -18.95 -25.30 -13.70
N HIS A 145 -17.94 -24.65 -14.26
CA HIS A 145 -17.77 -24.47 -15.70
C HIS A 145 -16.50 -25.11 -16.26
N THR A 146 -15.72 -25.84 -15.45
CA THR A 146 -14.46 -26.47 -15.88
C THR A 146 -14.68 -27.37 -17.10
N ASP A 147 -15.64 -28.28 -17.07
CA ASP A 147 -15.88 -29.22 -18.15
C ASP A 147 -16.27 -28.51 -19.47
N PHE A 148 -17.08 -27.46 -19.35
CA PHE A 148 -17.47 -26.66 -20.50
C PHE A 148 -16.28 -25.87 -21.09
N LEU A 149 -15.42 -25.31 -20.25
CA LEU A 149 -14.24 -24.56 -20.70
C LEU A 149 -13.21 -25.49 -21.35
N VAL A 150 -13.00 -26.69 -20.82
CA VAL A 150 -12.14 -27.72 -21.42
C VAL A 150 -12.68 -28.14 -22.79
N ALA A 151 -13.97 -28.41 -22.89
CA ALA A 151 -14.59 -28.76 -24.18
C ALA A 151 -14.47 -27.66 -25.23
N CYS A 152 -14.60 -26.37 -24.82
CA CYS A 152 -14.38 -25.22 -25.70
C CYS A 152 -12.93 -25.13 -26.16
N ASP A 153 -11.96 -25.34 -25.27
CA ASP A 153 -10.52 -25.30 -25.60
C ASP A 153 -10.16 -26.38 -26.60
N GLU A 154 -10.65 -27.60 -26.39
CA GLU A 154 -10.46 -28.75 -27.33
C GLU A 154 -11.05 -28.45 -28.71
N LEU A 155 -12.25 -27.88 -28.77
CA LEU A 155 -12.89 -27.51 -30.04
C LEU A 155 -12.11 -26.42 -30.77
N LEU A 156 -11.68 -25.37 -30.08
CA LEU A 156 -10.88 -24.29 -30.66
C LEU A 156 -9.52 -24.81 -31.17
N THR A 157 -8.88 -25.65 -30.39
CA THR A 157 -7.61 -26.30 -30.81
C THR A 157 -7.79 -27.14 -32.07
N ALA A 158 -8.85 -27.96 -32.15
CA ALA A 158 -9.16 -28.75 -33.33
C ALA A 158 -9.47 -27.87 -34.56
N ASP A 159 -10.15 -26.73 -34.38
CA ASP A 159 -10.45 -25.79 -35.47
C ASP A 159 -9.19 -25.04 -35.97
N VAL A 160 -8.27 -24.70 -35.07
CA VAL A 160 -6.95 -24.12 -35.44
C VAL A 160 -6.13 -25.14 -36.21
N GLU A 161 -6.05 -26.39 -35.73
CA GLU A 161 -5.33 -27.45 -36.44
C GLU A 161 -5.91 -27.74 -37.83
N ARG A 162 -7.25 -27.71 -37.98
CA ARG A 162 -7.91 -27.81 -39.28
C ARG A 162 -7.59 -26.64 -40.22
N ALA A 163 -7.54 -25.43 -39.69
CA ALA A 163 -7.20 -24.24 -40.46
C ALA A 163 -5.72 -24.22 -40.90
N GLU A 164 -4.82 -24.77 -40.08
CA GLU A 164 -3.40 -24.89 -40.39
C GLU A 164 -3.05 -26.07 -41.33
N ALA A 165 -3.87 -27.12 -41.37
CA ALA A 165 -3.61 -28.31 -42.17
C ALA A 165 -3.34 -27.98 -43.65
N PRO A 166 -4.11 -27.14 -44.35
CA PRO A 166 -3.83 -26.77 -45.74
C PRO A 166 -2.47 -26.11 -45.93
N LEU A 167 -2.01 -25.29 -44.95
CA LEU A 167 -0.70 -24.61 -45.01
C LEU A 167 0.46 -25.61 -44.93
N ARG A 168 0.29 -26.69 -44.19
CA ARG A 168 1.29 -27.79 -44.10
C ARG A 168 1.34 -28.65 -45.38
N PHE A 169 0.23 -28.83 -46.09
CA PHE A 169 0.17 -29.52 -47.37
C PHE A 169 0.70 -28.73 -48.53
N ALA A 170 0.55 -27.40 -48.52
CA ALA A 170 1.07 -26.50 -49.56
C ALA A 170 2.59 -26.49 -49.67
N THR A 171 3.31 -26.89 -48.61
CA THR A 171 4.77 -26.98 -48.60
C THR A 171 5.30 -28.32 -49.18
N THR A 172 4.45 -29.31 -49.47
CA THR A 172 4.87 -30.59 -50.00
C THR A 172 4.70 -30.73 -51.51
N GLU A 173 4.03 -29.79 -52.20
CA GLU A 173 3.87 -29.84 -53.67
C GLU A 173 5.13 -29.40 -54.48
N GLU A 174 6.15 -28.84 -53.84
CA GLU A 174 7.38 -28.39 -54.54
C GLU A 174 8.52 -29.44 -54.59
N THR A 175 8.25 -30.71 -54.23
CA THR A 175 9.32 -31.73 -54.20
C THR A 175 9.00 -32.94 -55.09
N PHE A 176 8.48 -32.72 -56.29
CA PHE A 176 8.47 -33.74 -57.35
C PHE A 176 8.72 -33.09 -58.70
N ILE A 177 9.99 -32.83 -59.01
CA ILE A 177 10.56 -32.90 -60.34
C ILE A 177 11.92 -33.60 -60.23
#